data_b045cc0e9091284487b773be9b639dd3
#
_entry.id   b045cc0e9091284487b773be9b639dd3
#
_cell.length_a   1.000
_cell.length_b   1.000
_cell.length_c   1.000
_cell.angle_alpha   90.00
_cell.angle_beta   90.00
_cell.angle_gamma   90.00
#
_symmetry.space_group_name_H-M   'P 1'
#
loop_
_entity.id
_entity.type
_entity.pdbx_description
1 polymer ?
#
loop_
_entity_poly.entity_id
_entity_poly.type
_entity_poly.pdbx_seq_one_letter_code
_entity_poly.pdbx_strand_id
1 'polypeptide(L)'
;MASDFTVFLGEMMRKPMEVSAIAPSSAAVARKMTEGVEHVEGPIVEIGPGTGSFTRAILDRGVAPERLILMELNPRFCEELTRKFPGVTVLNRPAQEIEKIGVTNLGCVISGVPVLARPQIQREVVGRAFNVMAPDGVFVQITYSPNAPIPEDVQATMGITATKRGTVWANLPPARVFEFRRKIQ
;
A
#
# COMPACT_ATOMS: atom_id res chain seq x y z
N MET A 1 17.12 -16.52 6.89
CA MET A 1 15.86 -16.68 7.66
C MET A 1 14.81 -15.83 6.98
N ALA A 2 13.71 -16.44 6.54
CA ALA A 2 12.57 -15.66 6.04
C ALA A 2 12.10 -14.75 7.17
N SER A 3 11.91 -13.46 6.91
CA SER A 3 11.44 -12.54 7.94
C SER A 3 10.04 -12.99 8.40
N ASP A 4 9.69 -12.77 9.67
CA ASP A 4 8.36 -13.07 10.23
C ASP A 4 7.22 -12.50 9.36
N PHE A 5 7.50 -11.46 8.59
CA PHE A 5 6.59 -10.85 7.63
C PHE A 5 6.31 -11.76 6.43
N THR A 6 7.34 -12.42 5.89
CA THR A 6 7.17 -13.35 4.76
C THR A 6 6.37 -14.59 5.18
N VAL A 7 6.58 -15.05 6.42
CA VAL A 7 5.80 -16.13 7.01
C VAL A 7 4.36 -15.71 7.25
N PHE A 8 4.14 -14.53 7.84
CA PHE A 8 2.80 -13.97 8.09
C PHE A 8 2.02 -13.74 6.79
N LEU A 9 2.65 -13.16 5.78
CA LEU A 9 2.02 -12.95 4.47
C LEU A 9 1.76 -14.29 3.76
N GLY A 10 2.67 -15.26 3.91
CA GLY A 10 2.51 -16.62 3.39
C GLY A 10 1.35 -17.37 4.05
N GLU A 11 1.16 -17.21 5.37
CA GLU A 11 0.01 -17.79 6.10
C GLU A 11 -1.31 -17.10 5.69
N MET A 12 -1.30 -15.79 5.52
CA MET A 12 -2.45 -15.02 5.04
C MET A 12 -2.84 -15.47 3.63
N MET A 13 -1.87 -15.79 2.77
CA MET A 13 -2.12 -16.31 1.42
C MET A 13 -2.56 -17.79 1.42
N ARG A 14 -2.18 -18.58 2.44
CA ARG A 14 -2.59 -19.98 2.55
C ARG A 14 -3.99 -20.18 3.15
N LYS A 15 -4.50 -19.21 3.90
CA LYS A 15 -5.81 -19.26 4.56
C LYS A 15 -6.68 -18.04 4.19
N PRO A 16 -7.02 -17.86 2.92
CA PRO A 16 -7.77 -16.69 2.46
C PRO A 16 -9.18 -16.60 3.07
N MET A 17 -9.73 -17.72 3.55
CA MET A 17 -11.08 -17.78 4.15
C MET A 17 -11.12 -17.45 5.65
N GLU A 18 -9.99 -17.55 6.37
CA GLU A 18 -9.93 -17.21 7.81
C GLU A 18 -9.56 -15.73 8.04
N VAL A 19 -8.91 -15.12 7.06
CA VAL A 19 -8.63 -13.69 7.06
C VAL A 19 -9.54 -13.08 6.02
N SER A 20 -10.63 -12.47 6.43
CA SER A 20 -11.64 -11.77 5.59
C SER A 20 -11.06 -10.65 4.69
N ALA A 21 -9.80 -10.69 4.41
CA ALA A 21 -8.99 -9.63 3.83
C ALA A 21 -8.71 -9.79 2.33
N ILE A 22 -9.17 -10.85 1.67
CA ILE A 22 -8.88 -11.06 0.25
C ILE A 22 -10.14 -11.43 -0.57
N ALA A 23 -11.27 -10.86 -0.22
CA ALA A 23 -12.20 -10.51 -1.28
C ALA A 23 -11.53 -9.36 -2.06
N PRO A 24 -11.52 -9.38 -3.40
CA PRO A 24 -10.99 -8.26 -4.16
C PRO A 24 -11.61 -6.99 -3.59
N SER A 25 -10.76 -6.05 -3.16
CA SER A 25 -11.23 -4.81 -2.53
C SER A 25 -12.33 -4.24 -3.41
N SER A 26 -13.50 -3.98 -2.80
CA SER A 26 -14.64 -3.54 -3.59
C SER A 26 -14.23 -2.32 -4.43
N ALA A 27 -14.85 -2.11 -5.58
CA ALA A 27 -14.57 -0.95 -6.42
C ALA A 27 -14.68 0.38 -5.63
N ALA A 28 -15.52 0.41 -4.59
CA ALA A 28 -15.64 1.55 -3.69
C ALA A 28 -14.39 1.74 -2.82
N VAL A 29 -13.79 0.65 -2.34
CA VAL A 29 -12.52 0.71 -1.60
C VAL A 29 -11.40 1.16 -2.53
N ALA A 30 -11.30 0.58 -3.72
CA ALA A 30 -10.28 0.96 -4.70
C ALA A 30 -10.36 2.45 -5.05
N ARG A 31 -11.55 2.99 -5.32
CA ARG A 31 -11.76 4.43 -5.56
C ARG A 31 -11.32 5.28 -4.37
N LYS A 32 -11.61 4.84 -3.13
CA LYS A 32 -11.24 5.59 -1.92
C LYS A 32 -9.73 5.55 -1.65
N MET A 33 -9.09 4.41 -1.87
CA MET A 33 -7.65 4.24 -1.72
C MET A 33 -6.85 5.11 -2.68
N THR A 34 -7.37 5.30 -3.89
CA THR A 34 -6.68 6.00 -4.98
C THR A 34 -7.12 7.46 -5.16
N GLU A 35 -7.99 7.97 -4.28
CA GLU A 35 -8.51 9.33 -4.37
C GLU A 35 -7.39 10.37 -4.36
N GLY A 36 -7.37 11.26 -5.37
CA GLY A 36 -6.39 12.34 -5.50
C GLY A 36 -5.02 11.92 -6.05
N VAL A 37 -4.83 10.63 -6.40
CA VAL A 37 -3.54 10.14 -6.91
C VAL A 37 -3.16 10.77 -8.25
N GLU A 38 -4.14 11.21 -9.03
CA GLU A 38 -3.98 11.91 -10.30
C GLU A 38 -3.26 13.27 -10.17
N HIS A 39 -3.32 13.87 -8.99
CA HIS A 39 -2.69 15.16 -8.69
C HIS A 39 -1.31 15.04 -8.04
N VAL A 40 -0.88 13.82 -7.76
CA VAL A 40 0.42 13.58 -7.13
C VAL A 40 1.53 13.65 -8.18
N GLU A 41 2.58 14.39 -7.87
CA GLU A 41 3.79 14.42 -8.69
C GLU A 41 4.73 13.26 -8.37
N GLY A 42 5.62 12.92 -9.31
CA GLY A 42 6.61 11.86 -9.15
C GLY A 42 6.06 10.44 -9.27
N PRO A 43 6.91 9.43 -8.99
CA PRO A 43 6.55 8.02 -9.06
C PRO A 43 5.58 7.61 -7.97
N ILE A 44 4.78 6.57 -8.27
CA ILE A 44 3.79 5.98 -7.36
C ILE A 44 4.15 4.51 -7.16
N VAL A 45 4.14 4.06 -5.92
CA VAL A 45 4.35 2.65 -5.58
C VAL A 45 3.08 2.05 -5.00
N GLU A 46 2.64 0.93 -5.54
CA GLU A 46 1.61 0.09 -4.92
C GLU A 46 2.26 -1.14 -4.27
N ILE A 47 2.00 -1.34 -3.00
CA ILE A 47 2.49 -2.47 -2.21
C ILE A 47 1.37 -3.50 -2.06
N GLY A 48 1.64 -4.73 -2.53
CA GLY A 48 0.69 -5.84 -2.47
C GLY A 48 -0.53 -5.65 -3.37
N PRO A 49 -0.34 -5.43 -4.68
CA PRO A 49 -1.43 -5.23 -5.63
C PRO A 49 -2.37 -6.43 -5.76
N GLY A 50 -1.88 -7.64 -5.46
CA GLY A 50 -2.64 -8.87 -5.60
C GLY A 50 -3.21 -9.02 -7.01
N THR A 51 -4.55 -9.01 -7.16
CA THR A 51 -5.21 -9.10 -8.47
C THR A 51 -5.26 -7.79 -9.26
N GLY A 52 -4.71 -6.68 -8.71
CA GLY A 52 -4.59 -5.38 -9.37
C GLY A 52 -5.83 -4.49 -9.30
N SER A 53 -6.64 -4.61 -8.24
CA SER A 53 -7.83 -3.76 -8.08
C SER A 53 -7.49 -2.29 -7.87
N PHE A 54 -6.47 -1.98 -7.06
CA PHE A 54 -6.01 -0.60 -6.87
C PHE A 54 -5.20 -0.14 -8.07
N THR A 55 -4.36 -1.00 -8.65
CA THR A 55 -3.65 -0.74 -9.91
C THR A 55 -4.60 -0.22 -10.99
N ARG A 56 -5.70 -0.94 -11.23
CA ARG A 56 -6.74 -0.52 -12.18
C ARG A 56 -7.29 0.85 -11.83
N ALA A 57 -7.66 1.07 -10.56
CA ALA A 57 -8.24 2.33 -10.14
C ALA A 57 -7.26 3.51 -10.24
N ILE A 58 -5.95 3.28 -10.06
CA ILE A 58 -4.90 4.30 -10.26
C ILE A 58 -4.84 4.70 -11.75
N LEU A 59 -4.80 3.71 -12.64
CA LEU A 59 -4.74 3.94 -14.09
C LEU A 59 -6.02 4.59 -14.62
N ASP A 60 -7.19 4.19 -14.12
CA ASP A 60 -8.49 4.76 -14.49
C ASP A 60 -8.61 6.25 -14.09
N ARG A 61 -7.77 6.73 -13.16
CA ARG A 61 -7.64 8.15 -12.81
C ARG A 61 -6.71 8.95 -13.73
N GLY A 62 -6.11 8.31 -14.72
CA GLY A 62 -5.24 8.96 -15.69
C GLY A 62 -3.77 9.03 -15.29
N VAL A 63 -3.36 8.28 -14.26
CA VAL A 63 -1.92 8.12 -13.96
C VAL A 63 -1.25 7.35 -15.09
N ALA A 64 -0.17 7.91 -15.63
CA ALA A 64 0.61 7.26 -16.68
C ALA A 64 1.24 5.94 -16.15
N PRO A 65 1.10 4.82 -16.90
CA PRO A 65 1.61 3.51 -16.46
C PRO A 65 3.08 3.51 -16.05
N GLU A 66 3.91 4.31 -16.71
CA GLU A 66 5.35 4.41 -16.47
C GLU A 66 5.69 5.04 -15.11
N ARG A 67 4.73 5.74 -14.50
CA ARG A 67 4.87 6.31 -13.16
C ARG A 67 4.52 5.32 -12.06
N LEU A 68 3.91 4.17 -12.41
CA LEU A 68 3.40 3.21 -11.45
C LEU A 68 4.33 2.00 -11.32
N ILE A 69 4.70 1.71 -10.08
CA ILE A 69 5.56 0.57 -9.70
C ILE A 69 4.77 -0.31 -8.74
N LEU A 70 4.67 -1.59 -9.05
CA LEU A 70 4.01 -2.60 -8.22
C LEU A 70 5.05 -3.46 -7.50
N MET A 71 4.92 -3.61 -6.19
CA MET A 71 5.73 -4.53 -5.38
C MET A 71 4.87 -5.68 -4.90
N GLU A 72 5.11 -6.88 -5.45
CA GLU A 72 4.33 -8.09 -5.18
C GLU A 72 5.25 -9.27 -4.85
N LEU A 73 4.89 -10.04 -3.83
CA LEU A 73 5.68 -11.21 -3.40
C LEU A 73 5.37 -12.48 -4.19
N ASN A 74 4.13 -12.60 -4.67
CA ASN A 74 3.71 -13.79 -5.38
C ASN A 74 4.11 -13.72 -6.86
N PRO A 75 5.03 -14.61 -7.33
CA PRO A 75 5.48 -14.59 -8.72
C PRO A 75 4.33 -14.74 -9.73
N ARG A 76 3.31 -15.54 -9.42
CA ARG A 76 2.14 -15.73 -10.29
C ARG A 76 1.35 -14.44 -10.46
N PHE A 77 1.15 -13.68 -9.36
CA PHE A 77 0.52 -12.36 -9.46
C PHE A 77 1.40 -11.38 -10.24
N CYS A 78 2.72 -11.42 -10.09
CA CYS A 78 3.62 -10.59 -10.89
C CYS A 78 3.45 -10.85 -12.38
N GLU A 79 3.41 -12.11 -12.82
CA GLU A 79 3.17 -12.50 -14.22
C GLU A 79 1.81 -11.99 -14.73
N GLU A 80 0.75 -12.19 -13.93
CA GLU A 80 -0.60 -11.73 -14.28
C GLU A 80 -0.68 -10.20 -14.37
N LEU A 81 -0.07 -9.48 -13.43
CA LEU A 81 -0.04 -8.01 -13.41
C LEU A 81 0.72 -7.45 -14.60
N THR A 82 1.88 -8.02 -14.93
CA THR A 82 2.67 -7.62 -16.12
C THR A 82 1.88 -7.76 -17.40
N ARG A 83 1.15 -8.86 -17.55
CA ARG A 83 0.29 -9.09 -18.72
C ARG A 83 -0.93 -8.15 -18.75
N LYS A 84 -1.51 -7.87 -17.59
CA LYS A 84 -2.77 -7.12 -17.45
C LYS A 84 -2.58 -5.61 -17.54
N PHE A 85 -1.41 -5.11 -17.16
CA PHE A 85 -1.10 -3.68 -17.10
C PHE A 85 0.20 -3.36 -17.83
N PRO A 86 0.19 -3.37 -19.16
CA PRO A 86 1.37 -3.05 -19.96
C PRO A 86 1.84 -1.61 -19.66
N GLY A 87 3.15 -1.42 -19.59
CA GLY A 87 3.79 -0.14 -19.24
C GLY A 87 4.00 0.08 -17.74
N VAL A 88 3.32 -0.68 -16.87
CA VAL A 88 3.54 -0.62 -15.42
C VAL A 88 4.75 -1.46 -15.03
N THR A 89 5.62 -0.94 -14.16
CA THR A 89 6.76 -1.70 -13.63
C THR A 89 6.29 -2.66 -12.54
N VAL A 90 6.53 -3.96 -12.72
CA VAL A 90 6.19 -4.99 -11.72
C VAL A 90 7.46 -5.58 -11.13
N LEU A 91 7.62 -5.51 -9.82
CA LEU A 91 8.77 -6.01 -9.09
C LEU A 91 8.35 -7.16 -8.16
N ASN A 92 8.94 -8.33 -8.36
CA ASN A 92 8.78 -9.45 -7.44
C ASN A 92 9.69 -9.26 -6.21
N ARG A 93 9.29 -8.37 -5.32
CA ARG A 93 10.05 -7.96 -4.13
C ARG A 93 9.14 -7.72 -2.92
N PRO A 94 9.66 -7.98 -1.70
CA PRO A 94 8.94 -7.64 -0.46
C PRO A 94 8.91 -6.12 -0.25
N ALA A 95 7.83 -5.64 0.39
CA ALA A 95 7.62 -4.23 0.69
C ALA A 95 8.78 -3.56 1.46
N GLN A 96 9.47 -4.33 2.31
CA GLN A 96 10.63 -3.86 3.07
C GLN A 96 11.84 -3.49 2.19
N GLU A 97 11.84 -3.88 0.94
CA GLU A 97 12.90 -3.54 -0.02
C GLU A 97 12.58 -2.30 -0.85
N ILE A 98 11.58 -1.50 -0.46
CA ILE A 98 11.19 -0.28 -1.20
C ILE A 98 12.37 0.68 -1.42
N GLU A 99 13.32 0.76 -0.50
CA GLU A 99 14.53 1.58 -0.65
C GLU A 99 15.50 1.05 -1.74
N LYS A 100 15.37 -0.23 -2.11
CA LYS A 100 16.26 -0.91 -3.06
C LYS A 100 15.72 -0.94 -4.50
N ILE A 101 14.58 -0.30 -4.76
CA ILE A 101 13.97 -0.28 -6.11
C ILE A 101 14.66 0.72 -7.06
N GLY A 102 15.61 1.51 -6.56
CA GLY A 102 16.36 2.48 -7.36
C GLY A 102 15.60 3.74 -7.73
N VAL A 103 14.45 3.98 -7.05
CA VAL A 103 13.60 5.16 -7.29
C VAL A 103 13.44 5.92 -5.99
N THR A 104 13.55 7.25 -6.05
CA THR A 104 13.38 8.19 -4.94
C THR A 104 12.36 9.28 -5.30
N ASN A 105 12.05 10.14 -4.35
CA ASN A 105 11.04 11.19 -4.50
C ASN A 105 9.67 10.63 -4.87
N LEU A 106 9.29 9.50 -4.25
CA LEU A 106 7.97 8.92 -4.46
C LEU A 106 6.89 9.90 -3.98
N GLY A 107 5.98 10.25 -4.86
CA GLY A 107 4.88 11.14 -4.51
C GLY A 107 3.78 10.44 -3.72
N CYS A 108 3.57 9.14 -4.01
CA CYS A 108 2.56 8.34 -3.30
C CYS A 108 3.00 6.89 -3.12
N VAL A 109 2.67 6.32 -1.95
CA VAL A 109 2.70 4.88 -1.73
C VAL A 109 1.31 4.42 -1.32
N ILE A 110 0.74 3.45 -2.03
CA ILE A 110 -0.57 2.86 -1.74
C ILE A 110 -0.35 1.43 -1.27
N SER A 111 -0.79 1.12 -0.05
CA SER A 111 -0.56 -0.19 0.55
C SER A 111 -1.87 -0.95 0.77
N GLY A 112 -1.99 -2.10 0.09
CA GLY A 112 -3.05 -3.08 0.30
C GLY A 112 -2.70 -4.13 1.35
N VAL A 113 -1.46 -4.16 1.85
CA VAL A 113 -1.01 -5.13 2.86
C VAL A 113 -1.37 -4.67 4.28
N PRO A 114 -1.83 -5.59 5.15
CA PRO A 114 -2.11 -5.25 6.53
C PRO A 114 -0.81 -4.97 7.29
N VAL A 115 -0.61 -3.72 7.71
CA VAL A 115 0.55 -3.29 8.54
C VAL A 115 0.21 -3.26 10.04
N LEU A 116 -0.98 -3.74 10.40
CA LEU A 116 -1.55 -3.63 11.75
C LEU A 116 -0.82 -4.41 12.83
N ALA A 117 -0.09 -5.46 12.47
CA ALA A 117 0.18 -6.52 13.44
C ALA A 117 1.33 -6.20 14.40
N ARG A 118 2.36 -5.42 13.99
CA ARG A 118 3.57 -5.23 14.82
C ARG A 118 4.26 -3.92 14.51
N PRO A 119 4.71 -3.15 15.53
CA PRO A 119 5.47 -1.91 15.35
C PRO A 119 6.75 -2.08 14.51
N GLN A 120 7.38 -3.25 14.56
CA GLN A 120 8.55 -3.56 13.74
C GLN A 120 8.19 -3.56 12.24
N ILE A 121 7.10 -4.24 11.85
CA ILE A 121 6.63 -4.27 10.45
C ILE A 121 6.24 -2.87 9.98
N GLN A 122 5.61 -2.09 10.85
CA GLN A 122 5.25 -0.69 10.54
C GLN A 122 6.50 0.13 10.21
N ARG A 123 7.54 0.04 11.03
CA ARG A 123 8.82 0.73 10.76
C ARG A 123 9.53 0.20 9.52
N GLU A 124 9.53 -1.11 9.31
CA GLU A 124 10.21 -1.74 8.16
C GLU A 124 9.52 -1.46 6.83
N VAL A 125 8.22 -1.25 6.81
CA VAL A 125 7.48 -0.97 5.56
C VAL A 125 7.24 0.52 5.42
N VAL A 126 6.55 1.12 6.39
CA VAL A 126 6.14 2.54 6.30
C VAL A 126 7.32 3.47 6.52
N GLY A 127 8.16 3.21 7.53
CA GLY A 127 9.36 4.02 7.80
C GLY A 127 10.30 4.05 6.59
N ARG A 128 10.58 2.87 5.99
CA ARG A 128 11.42 2.80 4.78
C ARG A 128 10.78 3.46 3.57
N ALA A 129 9.46 3.36 3.41
CA ALA A 129 8.77 4.09 2.36
C ALA A 129 9.00 5.60 2.50
N PHE A 130 8.85 6.14 3.71
CA PHE A 130 9.12 7.56 3.94
C PHE A 130 10.57 7.97 3.65
N ASN A 131 11.57 7.09 3.78
CA ASN A 131 12.96 7.42 3.44
C ASN A 131 13.16 7.74 1.95
N VAL A 132 12.33 7.19 1.07
CA VAL A 132 12.42 7.39 -0.39
C VAL A 132 11.27 8.23 -0.97
N MET A 133 10.33 8.66 -0.14
CA MET A 133 9.23 9.53 -0.55
C MET A 133 9.67 11.00 -0.60
N ALA A 134 9.03 11.76 -1.47
CA ALA A 134 9.12 13.21 -1.51
C ALA A 134 8.71 13.85 -0.16
N PRO A 135 9.18 15.07 0.16
CA PRO A 135 8.82 15.74 1.43
C PRO A 135 7.31 15.84 1.67
N ASP A 136 6.52 16.08 0.63
CA ASP A 136 5.06 16.19 0.60
C ASP A 136 4.36 14.88 0.23
N GLY A 137 5.12 13.80 0.04
CA GLY A 137 4.61 12.50 -0.33
C GLY A 137 3.58 11.94 0.64
N VAL A 138 2.65 11.15 0.14
CA VAL A 138 1.57 10.55 0.91
C VAL A 138 1.62 9.03 0.90
N PHE A 139 1.54 8.41 2.08
CA PHE A 139 1.37 6.97 2.24
C PHE A 139 -0.09 6.67 2.55
N VAL A 140 -0.75 5.88 1.72
CA VAL A 140 -2.17 5.52 1.86
C VAL A 140 -2.30 4.07 2.30
N GLN A 141 -3.05 3.83 3.37
CA GLN A 141 -3.23 2.52 3.98
C GLN A 141 -4.68 2.19 4.23
N ILE A 142 -5.08 0.99 3.85
CA ILE A 142 -6.37 0.40 4.24
C ILE A 142 -6.29 -0.27 5.61
N THR A 143 -7.38 -0.22 6.36
CA THR A 143 -7.58 -1.00 7.57
C THR A 143 -9.06 -1.35 7.77
N TYR A 144 -9.31 -2.44 8.47
CA TYR A 144 -10.65 -2.82 8.96
C TYR A 144 -10.85 -2.46 10.43
N SER A 145 -9.79 -1.99 11.11
CA SER A 145 -9.86 -1.44 12.47
C SER A 145 -10.55 -0.07 12.48
N PRO A 146 -11.31 0.28 13.53
CA PRO A 146 -11.84 1.64 13.70
C PRO A 146 -10.74 2.70 13.88
N ASN A 147 -9.60 2.31 14.38
CA ASN A 147 -8.45 3.18 14.66
C ASN A 147 -7.44 3.20 13.51
N ALA A 148 -6.57 4.18 13.51
CA ALA A 148 -5.43 4.23 12.60
C ALA A 148 -4.59 2.94 12.72
N PRO A 149 -4.09 2.41 11.59
CA PRO A 149 -3.33 1.15 11.58
C PRO A 149 -1.96 1.26 12.25
N ILE A 150 -1.46 2.49 12.46
CA ILE A 150 -0.21 2.77 13.15
C ILE A 150 -0.55 3.57 14.42
N PRO A 151 -0.20 3.08 15.63
CA PRO A 151 -0.42 3.80 16.88
C PRO A 151 0.30 5.15 16.91
N GLU A 152 -0.24 6.11 17.66
CA GLU A 152 0.28 7.50 17.70
C GLU A 152 1.72 7.59 18.20
N ASP A 153 2.10 6.77 19.17
CA ASP A 153 3.47 6.68 19.68
C ASP A 153 4.44 6.20 18.60
N VAL A 154 4.03 5.23 17.77
CA VAL A 154 4.83 4.74 16.64
C VAL A 154 4.89 5.79 15.54
N GLN A 155 3.78 6.50 15.25
CA GLN A 155 3.76 7.63 14.32
C GLN A 155 4.75 8.71 14.76
N ALA A 156 4.75 9.06 16.06
CA ALA A 156 5.65 10.06 16.61
C ALA A 156 7.13 9.68 16.44
N THR A 157 7.48 8.40 16.66
CA THR A 157 8.86 7.92 16.45
C THR A 157 9.31 7.98 14.99
N MET A 158 8.37 7.91 14.03
CA MET A 158 8.63 8.01 12.60
C MET A 158 8.50 9.44 12.04
N GLY A 159 8.13 10.42 12.89
CA GLY A 159 7.90 11.80 12.44
C GLY A 159 6.76 11.96 11.44
N ILE A 160 5.71 11.13 11.57
CA ILE A 160 4.56 11.13 10.67
C ILE A 160 3.25 11.38 11.43
N THR A 161 2.21 11.71 10.73
CA THR A 161 0.85 11.88 11.25
C THR A 161 -0.16 11.21 10.35
N ALA A 162 -1.21 10.66 10.95
CA ALA A 162 -2.31 10.01 10.27
C ALA A 162 -3.51 10.93 10.13
N THR A 163 -4.14 10.92 8.96
CA THR A 163 -5.45 11.51 8.70
C THR A 163 -6.38 10.47 8.11
N LYS A 164 -7.59 10.36 8.63
CA LYS A 164 -8.60 9.45 8.10
C LYS A 164 -9.23 10.05 6.85
N ARG A 165 -9.04 9.41 5.70
CA ARG A 165 -9.69 9.78 4.41
C ARG A 165 -11.18 9.44 4.38
N GLY A 166 -11.59 8.41 5.12
CA GLY A 166 -12.99 8.02 5.22
C GLY A 166 -13.22 6.54 5.50
N THR A 167 -14.50 6.17 5.52
CA THR A 167 -14.97 4.80 5.71
C THR A 167 -15.81 4.38 4.51
N VAL A 168 -15.53 3.19 3.98
CA VAL A 168 -16.32 2.56 2.91
C VAL A 168 -17.26 1.55 3.54
N TRP A 169 -18.50 1.99 3.78
CA TRP A 169 -19.55 1.17 4.40
C TRP A 169 -20.08 0.07 3.48
N ALA A 170 -19.98 0.28 2.16
CA ALA A 170 -20.39 -0.71 1.16
C ALA A 170 -19.42 -1.92 1.06
N ASN A 171 -18.39 -1.98 1.92
CA ASN A 171 -17.50 -3.13 2.06
C ASN A 171 -17.86 -3.89 3.34
N LEU A 172 -17.74 -5.23 3.30
CA LEU A 172 -18.00 -6.08 4.47
C LEU A 172 -16.75 -6.91 4.80
N PRO A 173 -16.14 -6.68 5.99
CA PRO A 173 -16.43 -5.61 6.95
C PRO A 173 -16.13 -4.20 6.39
N PRO A 174 -16.68 -3.13 6.99
CA PRO A 174 -16.42 -1.76 6.55
C PRO A 174 -14.92 -1.45 6.55
N ALA A 175 -14.42 -0.97 5.41
CA ALA A 175 -13.03 -0.60 5.24
C ALA A 175 -12.80 0.88 5.58
N ARG A 176 -11.70 1.20 6.19
CA ARG A 176 -11.26 2.56 6.47
C ARG A 176 -9.96 2.84 5.76
N VAL A 177 -9.83 4.05 5.24
CA VAL A 177 -8.64 4.50 4.55
C VAL A 177 -8.01 5.63 5.35
N PHE A 178 -6.73 5.48 5.63
CA PHE A 178 -5.90 6.49 6.28
C PHE A 178 -4.80 6.93 5.32
N GLU A 179 -4.44 8.20 5.39
CA GLU A 179 -3.22 8.72 4.83
C GLU A 179 -2.25 9.11 5.93
N PHE A 180 -0.97 8.92 5.64
CA PHE A 180 0.13 9.32 6.50
C PHE A 180 1.01 10.30 5.73
N ARG A 181 1.41 11.37 6.40
CA ARG A 181 2.32 12.39 5.88
C ARG A 181 3.39 12.69 6.91
N ARG A 182 4.51 13.27 6.46
CA ARG A 182 5.50 13.81 7.39
C ARG A 182 4.84 14.89 8.26
N LYS A 183 5.18 14.88 9.53
CA LYS A 183 4.77 15.96 10.44
C LYS A 183 5.50 17.24 10.01
N ILE A 184 4.74 18.29 9.71
CA ILE A 184 5.30 19.61 9.45
C ILE A 184 5.86 20.11 10.79
N GLN A 185 7.14 20.44 10.80
CA GLN A 185 7.80 21.07 11.96
C GLN A 185 7.37 22.53 12.07
#